data_7663d983e757b24821d6a7071cb65cdb
#
_entry.id   7663d983e757b24821d6a7071cb65cdb
#
_cell.length_a   1.000
_cell.length_b   1.000
_cell.length_c   1.000
_cell.angle_alpha   90.00
_cell.angle_beta   90.00
_cell.angle_gamma   90.00
#
_symmetry.space_group_name_H-M   'P 1'
#
loop_
_entity.id
_entity.type
_entity.pdbx_description
1 polymer ?
#
loop_
_entity_poly.entity_id
_entity_poly.type
_entity_poly.pdbx_seq_one_letter_code
_entity_poly.pdbx_strand_id
1 'polypeptide(L)'
;MKHLMLIAIFSIILISCQPPTKKVKMSKEDISLKMIENQKVMHKAVLESDYSSYQKFEHPEIIVTTGDSNLNPFYVITKDNIVADTPITWNMFEYSNMEVYFSPDMNSSVLTFDADGSYIMKKTNDTVQYASRASSMWVSTELGWKILHSSYAPRNGKIGIPEVD
;
A
#
# COMPACT_ATOMS: atom_id res chain seq x y z
N MET A 1 32.00 -71.16 -19.99
CA MET A 1 32.08 -69.84 -20.69
C MET A 1 30.76 -69.24 -20.69
N LYS A 2 30.51 -68.21 -19.82
CA LYS A 2 29.28 -67.57 -19.62
C LYS A 2 29.38 -66.17 -20.23
N HIS A 3 28.60 -65.87 -21.27
CA HIS A 3 28.52 -64.55 -21.88
C HIS A 3 27.63 -63.67 -21.02
N LEU A 4 28.20 -62.63 -20.42
CA LEU A 4 27.51 -61.62 -19.70
C LEU A 4 27.02 -60.57 -20.73
N MET A 5 25.74 -60.52 -20.98
CA MET A 5 25.11 -59.54 -21.86
C MET A 5 24.83 -58.24 -21.07
N LEU A 6 25.58 -57.18 -21.37
CA LEU A 6 25.46 -55.88 -20.73
C LEU A 6 24.35 -55.10 -21.46
N ILE A 7 23.18 -54.98 -20.84
CA ILE A 7 22.10 -54.14 -21.34
C ILE A 7 22.32 -52.70 -20.84
N ALA A 8 22.79 -51.86 -21.75
CA ALA A 8 22.87 -50.41 -21.48
C ALA A 8 21.49 -49.79 -21.62
N ILE A 9 20.89 -49.41 -20.47
CA ILE A 9 19.64 -48.67 -20.45
C ILE A 9 19.98 -47.22 -20.74
N PHE A 10 19.64 -46.75 -21.94
CA PHE A 10 19.78 -45.37 -22.35
C PHE A 10 18.53 -44.60 -21.83
N SER A 11 18.61 -43.97 -20.65
CA SER A 11 17.60 -43.12 -20.10
C SER A 11 17.59 -41.80 -20.87
N ILE A 12 16.66 -41.65 -21.80
CA ILE A 12 16.40 -40.38 -22.50
C ILE A 12 15.72 -39.47 -21.53
N ILE A 13 16.47 -38.52 -20.95
CA ILE A 13 15.91 -37.41 -20.17
C ILE A 13 15.29 -36.43 -21.17
N LEU A 14 13.96 -36.50 -21.36
CA LEU A 14 13.20 -35.50 -22.07
C LEU A 14 13.18 -34.24 -21.18
N ILE A 15 14.15 -33.35 -21.39
CA ILE A 15 14.08 -32.01 -20.85
C ILE A 15 12.93 -31.31 -21.58
N SER A 16 11.77 -31.27 -20.93
CA SER A 16 10.61 -30.51 -21.39
C SER A 16 11.00 -29.02 -21.31
N CYS A 17 11.46 -28.46 -22.42
CA CYS A 17 11.55 -27.01 -22.61
C CYS A 17 10.15 -26.45 -22.64
N GLN A 18 9.59 -26.11 -21.49
CA GLN A 18 8.40 -25.29 -21.45
C GLN A 18 8.77 -23.91 -22.00
N PRO A 19 8.06 -23.42 -23.03
CA PRO A 19 8.31 -22.06 -23.51
C PRO A 19 8.10 -21.10 -22.35
N PRO A 20 8.96 -20.06 -22.22
CA PRO A 20 8.78 -19.08 -21.16
C PRO A 20 7.38 -18.50 -21.26
N THR A 21 6.58 -18.67 -20.22
CA THR A 21 5.26 -18.04 -20.12
C THR A 21 5.45 -16.55 -20.30
N LYS A 22 5.00 -15.99 -21.42
CA LYS A 22 5.01 -14.55 -21.64
C LYS A 22 4.25 -13.94 -20.47
N LYS A 23 4.95 -13.27 -19.55
CA LYS A 23 4.30 -12.41 -18.55
C LYS A 23 3.46 -11.41 -19.32
N VAL A 24 2.15 -11.52 -19.23
CA VAL A 24 1.24 -10.54 -19.81
C VAL A 24 1.58 -9.21 -19.17
N LYS A 25 2.07 -8.28 -19.98
CA LYS A 25 2.39 -6.94 -19.49
C LYS A 25 1.05 -6.24 -19.25
N MET A 26 0.73 -5.96 -17.99
CA MET A 26 -0.48 -5.22 -17.62
C MET A 26 -0.48 -3.85 -18.31
N SER A 27 -1.64 -3.39 -18.72
CA SER A 27 -1.79 -2.04 -19.25
C SER A 27 -1.56 -0.99 -18.15
N LYS A 28 -1.31 0.25 -18.55
CA LYS A 28 -1.19 1.36 -17.60
C LYS A 28 -2.49 1.56 -16.81
N GLU A 29 -3.61 1.39 -17.47
CA GLU A 29 -4.95 1.49 -16.89
C GLU A 29 -5.17 0.39 -15.83
N ASP A 30 -4.82 -0.86 -16.14
CA ASP A 30 -4.94 -1.97 -15.19
C ASP A 30 -4.06 -1.76 -13.97
N ILE A 31 -2.84 -1.25 -14.16
CA ILE A 31 -1.94 -0.93 -13.04
C ILE A 31 -2.53 0.20 -12.20
N SER A 32 -3.09 1.24 -12.82
CA SER A 32 -3.73 2.35 -12.10
C SER A 32 -4.89 1.87 -11.24
N LEU A 33 -5.79 1.06 -11.79
CA LEU A 33 -6.90 0.48 -11.04
C LEU A 33 -6.41 -0.37 -9.86
N LYS A 34 -5.39 -1.18 -10.10
CA LYS A 34 -4.78 -2.00 -9.04
C LYS A 34 -4.16 -1.16 -7.92
N MET A 35 -3.54 -0.04 -8.25
CA MET A 35 -2.96 0.86 -7.25
C MET A 35 -4.03 1.57 -6.43
N ILE A 36 -5.11 2.03 -7.06
CA ILE A 36 -6.26 2.61 -6.36
C ILE A 36 -6.84 1.59 -5.37
N GLU A 37 -7.01 0.34 -5.80
CA GLU A 37 -7.49 -0.73 -4.93
C GLU A 37 -6.51 -1.01 -3.79
N ASN A 38 -5.22 -1.12 -4.07
CA ASN A 38 -4.19 -1.32 -3.05
C ASN A 38 -4.20 -0.21 -2.00
N GLN A 39 -4.35 1.07 -2.43
CA GLN A 39 -4.45 2.21 -1.51
C GLN A 39 -5.64 2.07 -0.56
N LYS A 40 -6.81 1.69 -1.08
CA LYS A 40 -8.02 1.49 -0.27
C LYS A 40 -7.86 0.35 0.73
N VAL A 41 -7.33 -0.79 0.26
CA VAL A 41 -7.10 -1.97 1.12
C VAL A 41 -6.08 -1.66 2.21
N MET A 42 -4.97 -1.00 1.86
CA MET A 42 -3.95 -0.60 2.82
C MET A 42 -4.50 0.36 3.87
N HIS A 43 -5.25 1.37 3.45
CA HIS A 43 -5.81 2.34 4.39
C HIS A 43 -6.89 1.71 5.28
N LYS A 44 -7.73 0.84 4.74
CA LYS A 44 -8.66 0.06 5.56
C LYS A 44 -7.93 -0.72 6.64
N ALA A 45 -6.80 -1.36 6.30
CA ALA A 45 -5.97 -2.08 7.26
C ALA A 45 -5.46 -1.16 8.39
N VAL A 46 -5.09 0.09 8.08
CA VAL A 46 -4.72 1.10 9.09
C VAL A 46 -5.91 1.43 9.99
N LEU A 47 -7.09 1.70 9.42
CA LEU A 47 -8.30 2.04 10.18
C LEU A 47 -8.77 0.90 11.10
N GLU A 48 -8.50 -0.34 10.72
CA GLU A 48 -8.86 -1.56 11.46
C GLU A 48 -7.72 -2.07 12.36
N SER A 49 -6.58 -1.37 12.43
CA SER A 49 -5.37 -1.81 13.15
C SER A 49 -4.84 -3.19 12.71
N ASP A 50 -5.09 -3.56 11.45
CA ASP A 50 -4.65 -4.83 10.86
C ASP A 50 -3.27 -4.70 10.22
N TYR A 51 -2.23 -4.82 11.03
CA TYR A 51 -0.86 -4.77 10.53
C TYR A 51 -0.56 -5.89 9.52
N SER A 52 -1.19 -7.06 9.65
CA SER A 52 -0.92 -8.20 8.76
C SER A 52 -1.34 -7.92 7.31
N SER A 53 -2.39 -7.15 7.12
CA SER A 53 -2.83 -6.67 5.80
C SER A 53 -2.04 -5.45 5.33
N TYR A 54 -1.71 -4.52 6.24
CA TYR A 54 -0.91 -3.33 5.93
C TYR A 54 0.49 -3.68 5.42
N GLN A 55 1.24 -4.56 6.09
CA GLN A 55 2.62 -4.93 5.75
C GLN A 55 2.81 -5.47 4.32
N LYS A 56 1.73 -5.94 3.67
CA LYS A 56 1.78 -6.41 2.28
C LYS A 56 2.12 -5.30 1.30
N PHE A 57 1.83 -4.05 1.67
CA PHE A 57 2.04 -2.86 0.85
C PHE A 57 3.24 -2.04 1.29
N GLU A 58 3.74 -2.28 2.48
CA GLU A 58 4.80 -1.51 3.09
C GLU A 58 6.14 -1.69 2.38
N HIS A 59 6.82 -0.60 2.07
CA HIS A 59 8.24 -0.61 1.75
C HIS A 59 9.03 -0.53 3.06
N PRO A 60 10.19 -1.21 3.19
CA PRO A 60 10.99 -1.17 4.43
C PRO A 60 11.42 0.24 4.89
N GLU A 61 11.46 1.20 3.96
CA GLU A 61 11.87 2.58 4.19
C GLU A 61 10.69 3.57 4.05
N ILE A 62 9.46 3.12 4.34
CA ILE A 62 8.29 3.99 4.22
C ILE A 62 8.39 5.19 5.15
N ILE A 63 8.12 6.37 4.59
CA ILE A 63 8.07 7.63 5.30
C ILE A 63 6.68 8.23 5.16
N VAL A 64 6.12 8.72 6.26
CA VAL A 64 4.83 9.41 6.25
C VAL A 64 5.00 10.82 6.78
N THR A 65 4.27 11.74 6.19
CA THR A 65 4.07 13.08 6.71
C THR A 65 2.58 13.38 6.79
N THR A 66 2.16 13.99 7.87
CA THR A 66 0.83 14.55 8.01
C THR A 66 0.93 16.06 8.06
N GLY A 67 -0.04 16.76 7.50
CA GLY A 67 -0.10 18.22 7.53
C GLY A 67 -0.65 18.80 8.82
N ASP A 68 -0.75 17.99 9.87
CA ASP A 68 -1.22 18.41 11.18
C ASP A 68 -0.14 19.25 11.85
N SER A 69 -0.55 20.37 12.43
CA SER A 69 0.31 21.52 12.74
C SER A 69 1.39 21.29 13.80
N ASN A 70 1.31 20.23 14.57
CA ASN A 70 2.17 20.02 15.73
C ASN A 70 3.13 18.84 15.59
N LEU A 71 3.06 18.09 14.49
CA LEU A 71 3.81 16.85 14.34
C LEU A 71 5.20 17.08 13.78
N ASN A 72 6.10 16.23 14.16
CA ASN A 72 7.34 16.04 13.42
C ASN A 72 6.98 15.86 11.96
N PRO A 73 7.57 16.64 11.05
CA PRO A 73 7.14 16.68 9.65
C PRO A 73 7.23 15.33 8.95
N PHE A 74 8.09 14.43 9.44
CA PHE A 74 8.30 13.13 8.86
C PHE A 74 8.49 12.06 9.94
N TYR A 75 7.85 10.92 9.76
CA TYR A 75 8.08 9.74 10.60
C TYR A 75 7.97 8.45 9.78
N VAL A 76 8.65 7.42 10.23
CA VAL A 76 8.55 6.08 9.66
C VAL A 76 7.40 5.35 10.36
N ILE A 77 6.48 4.81 9.59
CA ILE A 77 5.42 3.97 10.16
C ILE A 77 6.03 2.66 10.63
N THR A 78 5.67 2.27 11.84
CA THR A 78 6.04 0.98 12.43
C THR A 78 4.78 0.18 12.72
N LYS A 79 4.95 -1.10 13.05
CA LYS A 79 3.84 -1.93 13.54
C LYS A 79 3.12 -1.27 14.71
N ASP A 80 3.86 -0.70 15.64
CA ASP A 80 3.28 -0.08 16.85
C ASP A 80 2.38 1.10 16.49
N ASN A 81 2.72 1.89 15.47
CA ASN A 81 1.85 2.97 14.99
C ASN A 81 0.52 2.45 14.42
N ILE A 82 0.53 1.29 13.74
CA ILE A 82 -0.68 0.72 13.15
C ILE A 82 -1.59 0.08 14.19
N VAL A 83 -1.01 -0.58 15.19
CA VAL A 83 -1.78 -1.31 16.22
C VAL A 83 -2.07 -0.48 17.47
N ALA A 84 -1.54 0.74 17.55
CA ALA A 84 -1.76 1.62 18.69
C ALA A 84 -3.24 1.92 18.91
N ASP A 85 -3.63 2.05 20.16
CA ASP A 85 -4.94 2.58 20.48
C ASP A 85 -4.97 4.08 20.15
N THR A 86 -5.74 4.43 19.14
CA THR A 86 -5.86 5.80 18.68
C THR A 86 -6.88 6.57 19.53
N PRO A 87 -6.73 7.91 19.69
CA PRO A 87 -7.68 8.74 20.47
C PRO A 87 -9.03 8.91 19.78
N ILE A 88 -9.16 8.38 18.57
CA ILE A 88 -10.34 8.54 17.73
C ILE A 88 -10.91 7.20 17.31
N THR A 89 -12.17 7.22 16.93
CA THR A 89 -12.84 6.11 16.23
C THR A 89 -13.44 6.68 14.94
N TRP A 90 -13.04 6.13 13.80
CA TRP A 90 -13.61 6.52 12.52
C TRP A 90 -15.08 6.12 12.42
N ASN A 91 -15.91 7.09 12.05
CA ASN A 91 -17.33 6.89 11.79
C ASN A 91 -17.59 6.71 10.29
N MET A 92 -16.91 7.50 9.47
CA MET A 92 -16.98 7.43 8.01
C MET A 92 -15.63 7.84 7.42
N PHE A 93 -15.26 7.20 6.30
CA PHE A 93 -14.09 7.57 5.54
C PHE A 93 -14.29 7.21 4.07
N GLU A 94 -14.22 8.21 3.19
CA GLU A 94 -14.47 8.08 1.76
C GLU A 94 -13.34 8.69 0.95
N TYR A 95 -13.13 8.14 -0.25
CA TYR A 95 -12.13 8.62 -1.22
C TYR A 95 -12.82 9.18 -2.45
N SER A 96 -12.26 10.28 -2.96
CA SER A 96 -12.66 10.86 -4.23
C SER A 96 -11.43 11.37 -5.00
N ASN A 97 -11.62 11.69 -6.29
CA ASN A 97 -10.59 12.28 -7.15
C ASN A 97 -9.27 11.48 -7.16
N MET A 98 -9.38 10.15 -7.20
CA MET A 98 -8.20 9.25 -7.20
C MET A 98 -7.57 9.20 -8.59
N GLU A 99 -6.33 9.67 -8.72
CA GLU A 99 -5.57 9.69 -9.96
C GLU A 99 -4.16 9.14 -9.77
N VAL A 100 -3.66 8.41 -10.77
CA VAL A 100 -2.33 7.78 -10.74
C VAL A 100 -1.43 8.33 -11.83
N TYR A 101 -0.27 8.83 -11.44
CA TYR A 101 0.75 9.40 -12.32
C TYR A 101 2.00 8.54 -12.24
N PHE A 102 2.48 8.03 -13.39
CA PHE A 102 3.65 7.15 -13.44
C PHE A 102 4.91 7.90 -13.86
N SER A 103 6.05 7.44 -13.35
CA SER A 103 7.35 7.78 -13.93
C SER A 103 7.45 7.27 -15.38
N PRO A 104 8.32 7.88 -16.23
CA PRO A 104 8.46 7.46 -17.63
C PRO A 104 8.82 5.98 -17.81
N ASP A 105 9.56 5.41 -16.87
CA ASP A 105 10.00 4.02 -16.87
C ASP A 105 8.99 3.06 -16.21
N MET A 106 7.87 3.58 -15.69
CA MET A 106 6.82 2.82 -15.01
C MET A 106 7.30 2.10 -13.73
N ASN A 107 8.42 2.50 -13.15
CA ASN A 107 8.96 1.89 -11.92
C ASN A 107 8.47 2.58 -10.64
N SER A 108 7.91 3.77 -10.77
CA SER A 108 7.30 4.49 -9.67
C SER A 108 6.03 5.22 -10.10
N SER A 109 5.21 5.58 -9.15
CA SER A 109 4.02 6.39 -9.38
C SER A 109 3.66 7.22 -8.16
N VAL A 110 2.91 8.29 -8.41
CA VAL A 110 2.21 9.05 -7.39
C VAL A 110 0.72 8.85 -7.59
N LEU A 111 0.04 8.43 -6.54
CA LEU A 111 -1.42 8.39 -6.47
C LEU A 111 -1.87 9.57 -5.63
N THR A 112 -2.73 10.42 -6.20
CA THR A 112 -3.35 11.54 -5.51
C THR A 112 -4.81 11.25 -5.23
N PHE A 113 -5.36 11.79 -4.12
CA PHE A 113 -6.75 11.62 -3.77
C PHE A 113 -7.23 12.66 -2.76
N ASP A 114 -8.53 12.85 -2.71
CA ASP A 114 -9.21 13.50 -1.60
C ASP A 114 -9.76 12.45 -0.65
N ALA A 115 -9.71 12.74 0.65
CA ALA A 115 -10.27 11.91 1.70
C ALA A 115 -11.22 12.76 2.55
N ASP A 116 -12.46 12.36 2.63
CA ASP A 116 -13.50 13.00 3.43
C ASP A 116 -14.04 12.01 4.46
N GLY A 117 -14.43 12.52 5.62
CA GLY A 117 -14.95 11.64 6.65
C GLY A 117 -15.37 12.35 7.92
N SER A 118 -15.61 11.54 8.93
CA SER A 118 -15.79 12.00 10.30
C SER A 118 -15.26 10.97 11.28
N TYR A 119 -14.81 11.44 12.41
CA TYR A 119 -14.38 10.58 13.52
C TYR A 119 -14.94 11.10 14.84
N ILE A 120 -14.99 10.22 15.82
CA ILE A 120 -15.42 10.49 17.19
C ILE A 120 -14.17 10.53 18.08
N MET A 121 -14.03 11.61 18.85
CA MET A 121 -13.01 11.72 19.89
C MET A 121 -13.37 10.82 21.07
N LYS A 122 -12.57 9.81 21.38
CA LYS A 122 -12.88 8.85 22.48
C LYS A 122 -13.02 9.52 23.85
N LYS A 123 -12.25 10.60 24.11
CA LYS A 123 -12.23 11.31 25.39
C LYS A 123 -13.47 12.17 25.62
N THR A 124 -13.98 12.86 24.58
CA THR A 124 -15.07 13.83 24.69
C THR A 124 -16.37 13.36 24.05
N ASN A 125 -16.33 12.31 23.25
CA ASN A 125 -17.42 11.82 22.43
C ASN A 125 -17.91 12.83 21.37
N ASP A 126 -17.08 13.81 21.03
CA ASP A 126 -17.39 14.79 19.99
C ASP A 126 -17.16 14.19 18.59
N THR A 127 -18.05 14.52 17.67
CA THR A 127 -17.87 14.19 16.24
C THR A 127 -17.14 15.31 15.52
N VAL A 128 -16.04 14.98 14.89
CA VAL A 128 -15.19 15.90 14.13
C VAL A 128 -15.28 15.58 12.65
N GLN A 129 -15.49 16.61 11.83
CA GLN A 129 -15.48 16.47 10.38
C GLN A 129 -14.04 16.53 9.86
N TYR A 130 -13.69 15.54 9.06
CA TYR A 130 -12.38 15.38 8.45
C TYR A 130 -12.43 15.65 6.96
N ALA A 131 -11.48 16.39 6.43
CA ALA A 131 -11.25 16.52 5.00
C ALA A 131 -9.76 16.77 4.75
N SER A 132 -9.17 15.95 3.89
CA SER A 132 -7.76 16.01 3.54
C SER A 132 -7.56 15.81 2.04
N ARG A 133 -6.51 16.39 1.49
CA ARG A 133 -5.91 15.99 0.22
C ARG A 133 -4.68 15.18 0.53
N ALA A 134 -4.46 14.14 -0.23
CA ALA A 134 -3.36 13.23 0.03
C ALA A 134 -2.65 12.82 -1.25
N SER A 135 -1.41 12.40 -1.07
CA SER A 135 -0.64 11.73 -2.11
C SER A 135 0.14 10.58 -1.52
N SER A 136 0.29 9.51 -2.30
CA SER A 136 1.11 8.36 -1.95
C SER A 136 2.06 8.04 -3.08
N MET A 137 3.33 7.86 -2.77
CA MET A 137 4.33 7.39 -3.72
C MET A 137 4.47 5.88 -3.62
N TRP A 138 4.33 5.22 -4.76
CA TRP A 138 4.45 3.78 -4.90
C TRP A 138 5.65 3.43 -5.79
N VAL A 139 6.35 2.37 -5.44
CA VAL A 139 7.49 1.86 -6.20
C VAL A 139 7.27 0.40 -6.58
N SER A 140 7.66 0.05 -7.79
CA SER A 140 7.60 -1.32 -8.29
C SER A 140 8.80 -2.11 -7.76
N THR A 141 8.52 -3.24 -7.13
CA THR A 141 9.53 -4.16 -6.61
C THR A 141 9.29 -5.56 -7.15
N GLU A 142 10.20 -6.49 -6.92
CA GLU A 142 9.99 -7.91 -7.25
C GLU A 142 8.79 -8.52 -6.53
N LEU A 143 8.42 -7.98 -5.37
CA LEU A 143 7.27 -8.39 -4.55
C LEU A 143 5.98 -7.60 -4.88
N GLY A 144 5.97 -6.85 -5.99
CA GLY A 144 4.86 -5.99 -6.40
C GLY A 144 5.04 -4.53 -6.01
N TRP A 145 3.97 -3.76 -6.13
CA TRP A 145 3.97 -2.35 -5.78
C TRP A 145 3.95 -2.16 -4.27
N LYS A 146 4.89 -1.32 -3.79
CA LYS A 146 5.05 -0.99 -2.37
C LYS A 146 4.94 0.52 -2.18
N ILE A 147 4.30 0.93 -1.09
CA ILE A 147 4.22 2.34 -0.72
C ILE A 147 5.53 2.77 -0.05
N LEU A 148 6.12 3.86 -0.57
CA LEU A 148 7.35 4.43 -0.06
C LEU A 148 7.10 5.71 0.74
N HIS A 149 6.08 6.49 0.36
CA HIS A 149 5.77 7.75 1.01
C HIS A 149 4.27 8.04 0.95
N SER A 150 3.74 8.64 2.01
CA SER A 150 2.40 9.22 2.05
C SER A 150 2.45 10.61 2.66
N SER A 151 1.65 11.51 2.11
CA SER A 151 1.48 12.86 2.62
C SER A 151 -0.01 13.21 2.68
N TYR A 152 -0.43 13.80 3.78
CA TYR A 152 -1.79 14.26 4.03
C TYR A 152 -1.78 15.72 4.43
N ALA A 153 -2.70 16.51 3.91
CA ALA A 153 -2.85 17.92 4.26
C ALA A 153 -4.32 18.27 4.42
N PRO A 154 -4.75 18.83 5.57
CA PRO A 154 -6.12 19.28 5.76
C PRO A 154 -6.58 20.24 4.67
N ARG A 155 -7.83 20.16 4.29
CA ARG A 155 -8.46 21.08 3.32
C ARG A 155 -9.77 21.66 3.84
N ASN A 156 -10.24 22.70 3.17
CA ASN A 156 -11.52 23.37 3.49
C ASN A 156 -11.63 23.86 4.95
N GLY A 157 -10.50 24.29 5.55
CA GLY A 157 -10.46 24.75 6.93
C GLY A 157 -10.75 23.66 7.98
N LYS A 158 -10.72 22.39 7.58
CA LYS A 158 -10.83 21.26 8.51
C LYS A 158 -9.50 21.04 9.24
N ILE A 159 -9.59 20.48 10.41
CA ILE A 159 -8.42 19.98 11.15
C ILE A 159 -8.13 18.54 10.70
N GLY A 160 -6.86 18.17 10.76
CA GLY A 160 -6.47 16.76 10.57
C GLY A 160 -6.83 15.92 11.78
N ILE A 161 -6.08 14.84 12.01
CA ILE A 161 -6.20 14.04 13.21
C ILE A 161 -5.44 14.79 14.33
N PRO A 162 -6.06 15.09 15.47
CA PRO A 162 -5.39 15.78 16.57
C PRO A 162 -4.32 14.89 17.21
N GLU A 163 -3.30 15.53 17.77
CA GLU A 163 -2.34 14.84 18.63
C GLU A 163 -3.00 14.24 19.87
N VAL A 164 -2.41 13.17 20.34
CA VAL A 164 -2.75 12.55 21.63
C VAL A 164 -1.86 13.20 22.70
N ASP A 165 -2.46 13.88 23.66
CA ASP A 165 -1.79 14.32 24.89
C ASP A 165 -1.53 13.13 25.82
#